data_d13c54bfdb1794cb632a9862583e2654
#
_entry.id   d13c54bfdb1794cb632a9862583e2654
#
_cell.length_a   1.000
_cell.length_b   1.000
_cell.length_c   1.000
_cell.angle_alpha   90.00
_cell.angle_beta   90.00
_cell.angle_gamma   90.00
#
_symmetry.space_group_name_H-M   'P 1'
#
loop_
_entity.id
_entity.type
_entity.pdbx_description
1 polymer ?
#
loop_
_entity_poly.entity_id
_entity_poly.type
_entity_poly.pdbx_seq_one_letter_code
_entity_poly.pdbx_strand_id
1 'polypeptide(L)' 'MKEKLMEHLDIKLEQVRRTMNTWEDSADMAIAFYNQALGAVELAGWLVYQDNPELEQEILKMWNDEYRIKFEKIIWGE' A
#
# COMPACT_ATOMS: atom_id res chain seq x y z
N MET A 1 -10.41 11.16 -4.06
CA MET A 1 -9.36 10.25 -4.56
C MET A 1 -8.47 9.70 -3.44
N LYS A 2 -7.83 10.56 -2.69
CA LYS A 2 -6.91 10.14 -1.61
C LYS A 2 -7.59 9.26 -0.56
N GLU A 3 -8.78 9.62 -0.12
CA GLU A 3 -9.53 8.87 0.88
C GLU A 3 -9.89 7.46 0.39
N LYS A 4 -10.31 7.34 -0.86
CA LYS A 4 -10.62 6.03 -1.46
C LYS A 4 -9.36 5.17 -1.58
N LEU A 5 -8.25 5.79 -1.92
CA LEU A 5 -6.97 5.08 -1.98
C LEU A 5 -6.58 4.59 -0.59
N MET A 6 -6.74 5.42 0.44
CA MET A 6 -6.43 5.03 1.82
C MET A 6 -7.29 3.85 2.28
N GLU A 7 -8.59 3.85 1.95
CA GLU A 7 -9.46 2.72 2.24
C GLU A 7 -8.95 1.44 1.59
N HIS A 8 -8.54 1.52 0.33
CA HIS A 8 -8.00 0.38 -0.40
C HIS A 8 -6.70 -0.13 0.25
N LEU A 9 -5.82 0.79 0.64
CA LEU A 9 -4.56 0.44 1.30
C LEU A 9 -4.79 -0.21 2.66
N ASP A 10 -5.79 0.26 3.41
CA ASP A 10 -6.16 -0.34 4.69
C ASP A 10 -6.64 -1.78 4.51
N ILE A 11 -7.43 -2.02 3.45
CA ILE A 11 -7.89 -3.36 3.13
C ILE A 11 -6.72 -4.27 2.78
N LYS A 12 -5.78 -3.78 1.97
CA LYS A 12 -4.59 -4.56 1.60
C LYS A 12 -3.70 -4.83 2.80
N LEU A 13 -3.56 -3.86 3.69
CA LEU A 13 -2.77 -4.02 4.91
C LEU A 13 -3.37 -5.12 5.80
N GLU A 14 -4.68 -5.14 5.94
CA GLU A 14 -5.37 -6.18 6.69
C GLU A 14 -5.22 -7.56 6.04
N GLN A 15 -5.28 -7.63 4.72
CA GLN A 15 -5.04 -8.88 3.99
C GLN A 15 -3.63 -9.42 4.26
N VAL A 16 -2.63 -8.53 4.28
CA VAL A 16 -1.25 -8.91 4.60
C VAL A 16 -1.16 -9.44 6.04
N ARG A 17 -1.77 -8.76 7.00
CA ARG A 17 -1.77 -9.21 8.40
C ARG A 17 -2.37 -10.60 8.55
N ARG A 18 -3.53 -10.82 7.96
CA ARG A 18 -4.22 -12.11 8.03
C ARG A 18 -3.39 -13.22 7.40
N THR A 19 -2.80 -12.93 6.24
CA THR A 19 -1.97 -13.88 5.52
C THR A 19 -0.77 -14.29 6.35
N MET A 20 -0.05 -13.33 6.92
CA MET A 20 1.14 -13.60 7.72
C MET A 20 0.83 -14.34 9.02
N ASN A 21 -0.37 -14.16 9.56
CA ASN A 21 -0.76 -14.83 10.81
C ASN A 21 -1.34 -16.24 10.61
N THR A 22 -1.78 -16.56 9.39
CA THR A 22 -2.56 -17.78 9.14
C THR A 22 -1.73 -18.89 8.46
N TRP A 23 -0.73 -18.53 7.65
CA TRP A 23 -0.02 -19.49 6.79
C TRP A 23 1.47 -19.45 7.06
N GLU A 24 2.10 -20.63 7.13
CA GLU A 24 3.56 -20.72 7.35
C GLU A 24 4.37 -20.17 6.16
N ASP A 25 3.92 -20.45 4.93
CA ASP A 25 4.61 -20.01 3.70
C ASP A 25 3.89 -18.83 3.06
N SER A 26 3.49 -17.87 3.87
CA SER A 26 2.63 -16.77 3.44
C SER A 26 3.39 -15.56 2.89
N ALA A 27 4.72 -15.55 2.99
CA ALA A 27 5.51 -14.38 2.59
C ALA A 27 5.28 -13.99 1.13
N ASP A 28 5.24 -14.97 0.22
CA ASP A 28 5.04 -14.69 -1.21
C ASP A 28 3.68 -14.04 -1.47
N MET A 29 2.63 -14.53 -0.79
CA MET A 29 1.29 -13.97 -0.94
C MET A 29 1.21 -12.58 -0.32
N ALA A 30 1.85 -12.38 0.83
CA ALA A 30 1.91 -11.07 1.47
C ALA A 30 2.63 -10.05 0.57
N ILE A 31 3.73 -10.46 -0.07
CA ILE A 31 4.45 -9.61 -1.02
C ILE A 31 3.58 -9.30 -2.22
N ALA A 32 2.78 -10.25 -2.70
CA ALA A 32 1.84 -10.00 -3.79
C ALA A 32 0.82 -8.92 -3.41
N PHE A 33 0.26 -8.97 -2.21
CA PHE A 33 -0.64 -7.93 -1.72
C PHE A 33 0.07 -6.58 -1.58
N TYR A 34 1.30 -6.59 -1.10
CA TYR A 34 2.14 -5.38 -1.02
C TYR A 34 2.31 -4.76 -2.41
N ASN A 35 2.65 -5.57 -3.41
CA ASN A 35 2.84 -5.11 -4.78
C ASN A 35 1.54 -4.57 -5.37
N GLN A 36 0.39 -5.16 -5.05
CA GLN A 36 -0.90 -4.64 -5.46
C GLN A 36 -1.18 -3.27 -4.85
N ALA A 37 -0.83 -3.09 -3.59
CA ALA A 37 -0.97 -1.80 -2.91
C ALA A 37 -0.08 -0.75 -3.56
N LEU A 38 1.18 -1.09 -3.83
CA LEU A 38 2.11 -0.19 -4.49
C LEU A 38 1.63 0.17 -5.89
N GLY A 39 1.13 -0.80 -6.65
CA GLY A 39 0.56 -0.56 -7.98
C GLY A 39 -0.61 0.40 -7.95
N ALA A 40 -1.48 0.28 -6.94
CA ALA A 40 -2.62 1.19 -6.77
C ALA A 40 -2.15 2.62 -6.50
N VAL A 41 -1.11 2.79 -5.67
CA VAL A 41 -0.52 4.11 -5.39
C VAL A 41 0.09 4.71 -6.66
N GLU A 42 0.84 3.93 -7.41
CA GLU A 42 1.45 4.38 -8.65
C GLU A 42 0.40 4.81 -9.68
N LEU A 43 -0.65 4.00 -9.85
CA LEU A 43 -1.74 4.32 -10.78
C LEU A 43 -2.48 5.58 -10.35
N ALA A 44 -2.81 5.70 -9.08
CA ALA A 44 -3.50 6.87 -8.55
C ALA A 44 -2.65 8.14 -8.76
N GLY A 45 -1.35 8.07 -8.46
CA GLY A 45 -0.44 9.17 -8.69
C GLY A 45 -0.39 9.59 -10.16
N TRP A 46 -0.29 8.60 -11.04
CA TRP A 46 -0.26 8.87 -12.48
C TRP A 46 -1.56 9.54 -12.97
N LEU A 47 -2.71 9.06 -12.49
CA LEU A 47 -4.01 9.59 -12.90
C LEU A 47 -4.23 11.04 -12.47
N VAL A 48 -3.70 11.45 -11.32
CA VAL A 48 -3.90 12.81 -10.80
C VAL A 48 -2.78 13.77 -11.19
N TYR A 49 -1.65 13.26 -11.65
CA TYR A 49 -0.46 14.06 -11.92
C TYR A 49 -0.70 15.23 -12.87
N GLN A 50 -1.42 14.99 -13.96
CA GLN A 50 -1.63 16.02 -14.98
C GLN A 50 -2.52 17.17 -14.50
N ASP A 51 -3.54 16.84 -13.68
CA ASP A 51 -4.52 17.82 -13.23
C ASP A 51 -4.15 18.42 -11.88
N ASN A 52 -3.45 17.67 -11.03
CA ASN A 52 -3.16 18.11 -9.67
C ASN A 52 -1.84 17.49 -9.17
N PRO A 53 -0.69 18.06 -9.58
CA PRO A 53 0.61 17.53 -9.13
C PRO A 53 0.82 17.58 -7.61
N GLU A 54 0.15 18.52 -6.92
CA GLU A 54 0.23 18.59 -5.46
C GLU A 54 -0.43 17.37 -4.82
N LEU A 55 -1.54 16.92 -5.37
CA LEU A 55 -2.22 15.71 -4.87
C LEU A 55 -1.36 14.47 -5.10
N GLU A 56 -0.66 14.39 -6.23
CA GLU A 56 0.29 13.31 -6.47
C GLU A 56 1.34 13.26 -5.37
N GLN A 57 1.92 14.41 -5.01
CA GLN A 57 2.93 14.48 -3.97
C GLN A 57 2.35 14.05 -2.61
N GLU A 58 1.12 14.44 -2.30
CA GLU A 58 0.44 14.03 -1.08
C GLU A 58 0.24 12.52 -1.03
N ILE A 59 -0.14 11.92 -2.15
CA ILE A 59 -0.35 10.47 -2.25
C ILE A 59 0.99 9.73 -2.02
N LEU A 60 2.05 10.17 -2.67
CA LEU A 60 3.36 9.56 -2.52
C LEU A 60 3.90 9.70 -1.11
N LYS A 61 3.70 10.86 -0.50
CA LYS A 61 4.13 11.10 0.88
C LYS A 61 3.36 10.22 1.86
N MET A 62 2.04 10.12 1.70
CA MET A 62 1.21 9.23 2.52
C MET A 62 1.71 7.80 2.43
N TRP A 63 1.97 7.30 1.22
CA TRP A 63 2.49 5.96 1.02
C TRP A 63 3.83 5.77 1.72
N ASN A 64 4.79 6.65 1.48
CA ASN A 64 6.14 6.50 2.02
C ASN A 64 6.19 6.64 3.55
N ASP A 65 5.43 7.59 4.11
CA ASP A 65 5.50 7.91 5.54
C ASP A 65 4.63 7.02 6.42
N GLU A 66 3.53 6.51 5.87
CA GLU A 66 2.56 5.76 6.66
C GLU A 66 2.45 4.30 6.27
N TYR A 67 2.13 4.02 5.02
CA TYR A 67 1.74 2.66 4.62
C TYR A 67 2.92 1.76 4.32
N ARG A 68 3.90 2.24 3.59
CA ARG A 68 5.06 1.43 3.24
C ARG A 68 5.73 0.85 4.48
N ILE A 69 5.90 1.67 5.50
CA ILE A 69 6.54 1.26 6.75
C ILE A 69 5.72 0.16 7.43
N LYS A 70 4.39 0.31 7.46
CA LYS A 70 3.50 -0.68 8.07
C LYS A 70 3.57 -2.03 7.35
N PHE A 71 3.55 -2.02 6.02
CA PHE A 71 3.70 -3.24 5.23
C PHE A 71 5.04 -3.92 5.48
N GLU A 72 6.11 -3.15 5.45
CA GLU A 72 7.47 -3.68 5.65
C GLU A 72 7.64 -4.30 7.02
N LYS A 73 7.08 -3.69 8.06
CA LYS A 73 7.14 -4.25 9.41
C LYS A 73 6.43 -5.59 9.51
N ILE A 74 5.28 -5.73 8.88
CA ILE A 74 4.51 -6.97 8.94
C ILE A 74 5.21 -8.07 8.14
N ILE A 75 5.69 -7.75 6.95
CA ILE A 75 6.24 -8.74 6.03
C ILE A 75 7.67 -9.13 6.43
N TRP A 76 8.50 -8.16 6.78
CA TRP A 76 9.93 -8.37 7.04
C TRP A 76 10.35 -8.16 8.49
N GLY A 77 9.46 -7.73 9.34
CA GLY A 77 9.73 -7.62 10.77
C GLY A 77 10.60 -6.44 11.19
N GLU A 78 10.67 -5.41 10.38
CA GLU A 78 11.50 -4.22 10.68
C GLU A 78 10.72 -3.09 11.35
#